data_7843939f31c355ebfd417a7502158110
#
_entry.id   7843939f31c355ebfd417a7502158110
#
_cell.length_a   1.000
_cell.length_b   1.000
_cell.length_c   1.000
_cell.angle_alpha   90.00
_cell.angle_beta   90.00
_cell.angle_gamma   90.00
#
_symmetry.space_group_name_H-M   'P 1'
#
loop_
_entity.id
_entity.type
_entity.pdbx_description
1 polymer ?
#
loop_
_entity_poly.entity_id
_entity_poly.type
_entity_poly.pdbx_seq_one_letter_code
_entity_poly.pdbx_strand_id
1 'polypeptide(L)'
;MPTITYGFAIIYSFGNNGLLTKCFHHKLPFDLYGILGLLIGYSVYTIPVAFLLISNTMQYIDKKAMVVSKVMGDKSYATFWIAIIRPLLGTLCGAFIQAFFLSFTDFGIPASVGGRFEVVASVLYRQMLGLSLIHI
;
A
#
# COMPACT_ATOMS: atom_id res chain seq x y z
N MET A 1 5.27 7.55 -10.19
CA MET A 1 5.63 8.77 -9.44
C MET A 1 6.71 8.40 -8.43
N PRO A 2 7.69 9.25 -8.18
CA PRO A 2 8.73 8.92 -7.21
C PRO A 2 8.11 8.81 -5.82
N THR A 3 8.34 7.70 -5.15
CA THR A 3 7.78 7.36 -3.82
C THR A 3 8.21 8.35 -2.74
N ILE A 4 9.34 9.01 -2.93
CA ILE A 4 9.84 10.06 -2.05
C ILE A 4 8.86 11.25 -1.95
N THR A 5 8.10 11.54 -3.02
CA THR A 5 7.07 12.59 -3.03
C THR A 5 5.92 12.26 -2.08
N TYR A 6 5.52 10.99 -2.00
CA TYR A 6 4.52 10.53 -1.03
C TYR A 6 5.02 10.70 0.41
N GLY A 7 6.29 10.37 0.66
CA GLY A 7 6.89 10.56 1.96
C GLY A 7 6.89 12.04 2.39
N PHE A 8 7.29 12.95 1.52
CA PHE A 8 7.23 14.38 1.80
C PHE A 8 5.80 14.89 1.96
N ALA A 9 4.84 14.42 1.17
CA ALA A 9 3.44 14.79 1.31
C ALA A 9 2.88 14.36 2.68
N ILE A 10 3.26 13.18 3.16
CA ILE A 10 2.86 12.67 4.48
C ILE A 10 3.47 13.52 5.59
N ILE A 11 4.76 13.85 5.49
CA ILE A 11 5.43 14.73 6.48
C ILE A 11 4.78 16.11 6.50
N TYR A 12 4.46 16.66 5.33
CA TYR A 12 3.83 17.98 5.22
C TYR A 12 2.39 17.98 5.75
N SER A 13 1.67 16.86 5.61
CA SER A 13 0.30 16.74 6.10
C SER A 13 0.25 16.43 7.59
N PHE A 14 0.98 15.43 8.05
CA PHE A 14 0.88 14.82 9.39
C PHE A 14 2.08 15.07 10.28
N GLY A 15 3.16 15.70 9.79
CA GLY A 15 4.36 15.99 10.59
C GLY A 15 4.09 16.94 11.75
N ASN A 16 5.07 17.07 12.65
CA ASN A 16 4.97 17.92 13.86
C ASN A 16 4.61 19.39 13.57
N ASN A 17 4.95 19.90 12.39
CA ASN A 17 4.58 21.22 11.88
C ASN A 17 3.66 21.14 10.66
N GLY A 18 3.00 20.01 10.45
CA GLY A 18 2.14 19.74 9.31
C GLY A 18 0.85 20.55 9.32
N LEU A 19 0.17 20.57 8.18
CA LEU A 19 -1.11 21.30 8.01
C LEU A 19 -2.17 20.83 9.00
N LEU A 20 -2.30 19.51 9.22
CA LEU A 20 -3.28 18.96 10.14
C LEU A 20 -2.96 19.28 11.60
N THR A 21 -1.69 19.23 11.97
CA THR A 21 -1.24 19.58 13.33
C THR A 21 -1.52 21.06 13.65
N LYS A 22 -1.37 21.93 12.67
CA LYS A 22 -1.73 23.36 12.80
C LYS A 22 -3.24 23.57 12.85
N CYS A 23 -4.01 22.82 12.07
CA CYS A 23 -5.47 22.95 12.01
C CYS A 23 -6.14 22.45 13.30
N PHE A 24 -5.66 21.37 13.87
CA PHE A 24 -6.24 20.78 15.08
C PHE A 24 -5.67 21.32 16.38
N HIS A 25 -4.68 22.22 16.37
CA HIS A 25 -4.00 22.78 17.55
C HIS A 25 -3.52 21.72 18.56
N HIS A 26 -3.39 20.48 18.16
CA HIS A 26 -2.99 19.36 19.02
C HIS A 26 -1.87 18.58 18.35
N LYS A 27 -0.81 18.31 19.11
CA LYS A 27 0.22 17.38 18.64
C LYS A 27 -0.43 15.99 18.53
N LEU A 28 -0.29 15.37 17.39
CA LEU A 28 -0.74 13.99 17.21
C LEU A 28 -0.08 13.11 18.28
N PRO A 29 -0.85 12.23 18.97
CA PRO A 29 -0.34 11.42 20.09
C PRO A 29 0.58 10.29 19.64
N PHE A 30 0.99 10.24 18.39
CA PHE A 30 1.86 9.20 17.82
C PHE A 30 3.01 9.82 17.02
N ASP A 31 4.18 9.24 17.17
CA ASP A 31 5.35 9.59 16.36
C ASP A 31 5.13 9.12 14.93
N LEU A 32 5.02 10.10 14.02
CA LEU A 32 4.94 9.82 12.58
C LEU A 32 6.25 9.22 12.04
N TYR A 33 7.36 9.46 12.72
CA TYR A 33 8.67 8.95 12.32
C TYR A 33 8.89 7.56 12.93
N GLY A 34 8.95 6.52 12.08
CA GLY A 34 9.15 5.14 12.49
C GLY A 34 8.18 4.17 11.82
N ILE A 35 7.84 3.07 12.50
CA ILE A 35 6.98 2.00 11.95
C ILE A 35 5.60 2.53 11.52
N LEU A 36 4.97 3.39 12.33
CA LEU A 36 3.65 3.93 12.00
C LEU A 36 3.68 4.79 10.74
N GLY A 37 4.68 5.63 10.58
CA GLY A 37 4.85 6.42 9.37
C GLY A 37 5.10 5.55 8.13
N LEU A 38 5.89 4.48 8.29
CA LEU A 38 6.12 3.50 7.22
C LEU A 38 4.82 2.79 6.82
N LEU A 39 4.02 2.33 7.80
CA LEU A 39 2.73 1.68 7.53
C LEU A 39 1.76 2.61 6.79
N ILE A 40 1.65 3.86 7.24
CA ILE A 40 0.80 4.87 6.58
C ILE A 40 1.31 5.13 5.17
N GLY A 41 2.62 5.35 5.01
CA GLY A 41 3.24 5.62 3.72
C GLY A 41 3.02 4.51 2.72
N TYR A 42 3.28 3.28 3.10
CA TYR A 42 3.05 2.12 2.24
C TYR A 42 1.57 1.88 1.97
N SER A 43 0.69 2.09 2.94
CA SER A 43 -0.75 1.98 2.72
C SER A 43 -1.24 2.99 1.67
N VAL A 44 -0.87 4.26 1.80
CA VAL A 44 -1.24 5.31 0.85
C VAL A 44 -0.70 5.01 -0.56
N TYR A 45 0.46 4.39 -0.65
CA TYR A 45 1.09 4.04 -1.92
C TYR A 45 0.50 2.77 -2.56
N THR A 46 0.26 1.72 -1.77
CA THR A 46 -0.16 0.40 -2.29
C THR A 46 -1.66 0.26 -2.49
N ILE A 47 -2.49 0.90 -1.64
CA ILE A 47 -3.96 0.81 -1.71
C ILE A 47 -4.50 1.24 -3.07
N PRO A 48 -4.11 2.38 -3.68
CA PRO A 48 -4.62 2.78 -4.98
C PRO A 48 -4.30 1.76 -6.08
N VAL A 49 -3.11 1.17 -6.06
CA VAL A 49 -2.70 0.16 -7.04
C VAL A 49 -3.53 -1.11 -6.89
N ALA A 50 -3.68 -1.60 -5.66
CA ALA A 50 -4.50 -2.77 -5.35
C ALA A 50 -5.98 -2.52 -5.72
N PHE A 51 -6.50 -1.33 -5.41
CA PHE A 51 -7.86 -0.94 -5.76
C PHE A 51 -8.09 -0.96 -7.28
N LEU A 52 -7.17 -0.42 -8.07
CA LEU A 52 -7.29 -0.44 -9.53
C LEU A 52 -7.28 -1.86 -10.08
N LEU A 53 -6.41 -2.75 -9.57
CA LEU A 53 -6.37 -4.14 -9.99
C LEU A 53 -7.68 -4.86 -9.68
N ILE A 54 -8.19 -4.72 -8.46
CA ILE A 54 -9.44 -5.33 -8.03
C ILE A 54 -10.62 -4.76 -8.81
N SER A 55 -10.71 -3.44 -8.94
CA SER A 55 -11.78 -2.76 -9.65
C SER A 55 -11.84 -3.15 -11.13
N ASN A 56 -10.68 -3.27 -11.77
CA ASN A 56 -10.58 -3.72 -13.15
C ASN A 56 -11.09 -5.16 -13.29
N THR A 57 -10.69 -6.06 -12.41
CA THR A 57 -11.18 -7.46 -12.46
C THR A 57 -12.67 -7.56 -12.19
N MET A 58 -13.21 -6.73 -11.29
CA MET A 58 -14.64 -6.73 -11.03
C MET A 58 -15.51 -6.37 -12.24
N GLN A 59 -14.97 -5.62 -13.19
CA GLN A 59 -15.67 -5.30 -14.44
C GLN A 59 -15.84 -6.51 -15.36
N TYR A 60 -14.95 -7.50 -15.25
CA TYR A 60 -15.00 -8.74 -16.03
C TYR A 60 -15.80 -9.87 -15.36
N ILE A 61 -16.30 -9.65 -14.14
CA ILE A 61 -17.14 -10.65 -13.46
C ILE A 61 -18.47 -10.78 -14.22
N ASP A 62 -18.75 -12.00 -14.67
CA ASP A 62 -19.99 -12.27 -15.42
C ASP A 62 -21.22 -12.19 -14.53
N LYS A 63 -22.03 -11.16 -14.78
CA LYS A 63 -23.31 -10.98 -14.09
C LYS A 63 -24.30 -12.15 -14.32
N LYS A 64 -24.12 -12.90 -15.40
CA LYS A 64 -24.96 -14.07 -15.71
C LYS A 64 -24.76 -15.18 -14.70
N ALA A 65 -23.53 -15.38 -14.20
CA ALA A 65 -23.26 -16.36 -13.15
C ALA A 65 -24.07 -16.08 -11.86
N MET A 66 -24.23 -14.81 -11.54
CA MET A 66 -25.03 -14.38 -10.38
C MET A 66 -26.53 -14.65 -10.58
N VAL A 67 -27.03 -14.46 -11.81
CA VAL A 67 -28.43 -14.75 -12.16
C VAL A 67 -28.69 -16.26 -12.14
N VAL A 68 -27.79 -17.04 -12.70
CA VAL A 68 -27.91 -18.52 -12.72
C VAL A 68 -27.95 -19.08 -11.30
N SER A 69 -27.05 -18.67 -10.42
CA SER A 69 -27.02 -19.11 -9.03
C SER A 69 -28.33 -18.76 -8.29
N LYS A 70 -28.89 -17.57 -8.54
CA LYS A 70 -30.20 -17.20 -7.96
C LYS A 70 -31.36 -18.08 -8.49
N VAL A 71 -31.36 -18.40 -9.77
CA VAL A 71 -32.37 -19.26 -10.40
C VAL A 71 -32.28 -20.69 -9.86
N MET A 72 -31.05 -21.15 -9.55
CA MET A 72 -30.83 -22.48 -8.95
C MET A 72 -31.22 -22.53 -7.47
N GLY A 73 -31.65 -21.42 -6.87
CA GLY A 73 -32.13 -21.39 -5.48
C GLY A 73 -30.99 -21.35 -4.44
N ASP A 74 -29.78 -21.01 -4.84
CA ASP A 74 -28.67 -20.90 -3.92
C ASP A 74 -28.89 -19.80 -2.89
N LYS A 75 -28.35 -20.00 -1.67
CA LYS A 75 -28.33 -18.98 -0.64
C LYS A 75 -27.47 -17.81 -1.08
N SER A 76 -27.88 -16.59 -0.78
CA SER A 76 -27.14 -15.36 -1.15
C SER A 76 -25.66 -15.40 -0.82
N TYR A 77 -25.27 -16.06 0.26
CA TYR A 77 -23.87 -16.24 0.64
C TYR A 77 -23.09 -17.14 -0.35
N ALA A 78 -23.71 -18.25 -0.77
CA ALA A 78 -23.10 -19.17 -1.72
C ALA A 78 -22.93 -18.49 -3.09
N THR A 79 -23.95 -17.77 -3.55
CA THR A 79 -23.89 -16.96 -4.77
C THR A 79 -22.75 -15.93 -4.73
N PHE A 80 -22.61 -15.20 -3.62
CA PHE A 80 -21.54 -14.22 -3.45
C PHE A 80 -20.15 -14.87 -3.50
N TRP A 81 -19.99 -16.00 -2.80
CA TRP A 81 -18.72 -16.70 -2.75
C TRP A 81 -18.30 -17.25 -4.12
N ILE A 82 -19.20 -17.94 -4.81
CA ILE A 82 -18.92 -18.61 -6.08
C ILE A 82 -18.79 -17.59 -7.23
N ALA A 83 -19.71 -16.63 -7.30
CA ALA A 83 -19.77 -15.69 -8.41
C ALA A 83 -18.79 -14.52 -8.31
N ILE A 84 -18.42 -14.10 -7.09
CA ILE A 84 -17.58 -12.92 -6.88
C ILE A 84 -16.22 -13.31 -6.29
N ILE A 85 -16.19 -13.98 -5.15
CA ILE A 85 -14.94 -14.22 -4.42
C ILE A 85 -14.00 -15.16 -5.18
N ARG A 86 -14.53 -16.26 -5.71
CA ARG A 86 -13.73 -17.27 -6.40
C ARG A 86 -12.96 -16.72 -7.61
N PRO A 87 -13.57 -16.01 -8.57
CA PRO A 87 -12.83 -15.39 -9.67
C PRO A 87 -11.91 -14.26 -9.21
N LEU A 88 -12.25 -13.56 -8.12
CA LEU A 88 -11.46 -12.46 -7.59
C LEU A 88 -10.21 -12.94 -6.82
N LEU A 89 -10.20 -14.18 -6.35
CA LEU A 89 -9.12 -14.71 -5.51
C LEU A 89 -7.74 -14.62 -6.21
N GLY A 90 -7.67 -14.94 -7.50
CA GLY A 90 -6.45 -14.82 -8.29
C GLY A 90 -5.92 -13.38 -8.33
N THR A 91 -6.82 -12.41 -8.52
CA THR A 91 -6.46 -10.99 -8.52
C THR A 91 -6.06 -10.50 -7.14
N LEU A 92 -6.70 -10.98 -6.07
CA LEU A 92 -6.32 -10.66 -4.70
C LEU A 92 -4.91 -11.15 -4.37
N CYS A 93 -4.57 -12.39 -4.77
CA CYS A 93 -3.22 -12.91 -4.63
C CYS A 93 -2.22 -12.08 -5.44
N GLY A 94 -2.54 -11.75 -6.68
CA GLY A 94 -1.71 -10.88 -7.52
C GLY A 94 -1.52 -9.49 -6.93
N ALA A 95 -2.59 -8.86 -6.43
CA ALA A 95 -2.52 -7.57 -5.77
C ALA A 95 -1.68 -7.60 -4.49
N PHE A 96 -1.77 -8.68 -3.71
CA PHE A 96 -0.94 -8.88 -2.51
C PHE A 96 0.54 -8.99 -2.87
N ILE A 97 0.88 -9.84 -3.86
CA ILE A 97 2.26 -10.00 -4.33
C ILE A 97 2.80 -8.68 -4.87
N GLN A 98 2.00 -7.97 -5.68
CA GLN A 98 2.37 -6.66 -6.20
C GLN A 98 2.64 -5.65 -5.08
N ALA A 99 1.75 -5.55 -4.10
CA ALA A 99 1.91 -4.65 -2.95
C ALA A 99 3.16 -5.00 -2.13
N PHE A 100 3.42 -6.31 -1.94
CA PHE A 100 4.62 -6.78 -1.26
C PHE A 100 5.90 -6.34 -1.99
N PHE A 101 6.00 -6.60 -3.30
CA PHE A 101 7.16 -6.17 -4.07
C PHE A 101 7.34 -4.66 -4.10
N LEU A 102 6.26 -3.91 -4.27
CA LEU A 102 6.31 -2.45 -4.23
C LEU A 102 6.85 -1.93 -2.88
N SER A 103 6.39 -2.50 -1.77
CA SER A 103 6.84 -2.10 -0.43
C SER A 103 8.28 -2.54 -0.14
N PHE A 104 8.66 -3.74 -0.63
CA PHE A 104 9.99 -4.30 -0.38
C PHE A 104 11.09 -3.59 -1.16
N THR A 105 10.81 -3.17 -2.39
CA THR A 105 11.78 -2.49 -3.27
C THR A 105 11.79 -0.98 -3.10
N ASP A 106 10.83 -0.41 -2.36
CA ASP A 106 10.75 1.02 -2.18
C ASP A 106 11.82 1.55 -1.22
N PHE A 107 12.50 2.60 -1.66
CA PHE A 107 13.47 3.35 -0.87
C PHE A 107 12.93 4.73 -0.43
N GLY A 108 12.02 5.31 -1.19
CA GLY A 108 11.61 6.71 -1.02
C GLY A 108 10.85 6.98 0.27
N ILE A 109 9.90 6.11 0.62
CA ILE A 109 9.12 6.24 1.87
C ILE A 109 10.01 6.03 3.09
N PRO A 110 10.82 4.94 3.19
CA PRO A 110 11.73 4.76 4.32
C PRO A 110 12.75 5.88 4.49
N ALA A 111 13.28 6.40 3.39
CA ALA A 111 14.25 7.50 3.44
C ALA A 111 13.64 8.80 4.01
N SER A 112 12.34 9.02 3.81
CA SER A 112 11.64 10.22 4.27
C SER A 112 11.02 10.09 5.65
N VAL A 113 10.33 8.97 5.94
CA VAL A 113 9.51 8.80 7.16
C VAL A 113 10.03 7.69 8.07
N GLY A 114 10.96 6.85 7.61
CA GLY A 114 11.47 5.69 8.35
C GLY A 114 12.15 6.02 9.69
N GLY A 115 12.67 7.24 9.86
CA GLY A 115 13.33 7.64 11.08
C GLY A 115 14.53 6.75 11.43
N ARG A 116 14.45 6.01 12.54
CA ARG A 116 15.50 5.06 12.98
C ARG A 116 15.30 3.64 12.45
N PHE A 117 14.18 3.38 11.76
CA PHE A 117 13.90 2.06 11.19
C PHE A 117 14.60 1.91 9.84
N GLU A 118 15.52 0.95 9.78
CA GLU A 118 16.20 0.58 8.56
C GLU A 118 15.43 -0.56 7.88
N VAL A 119 14.98 -0.32 6.65
CA VAL A 119 14.44 -1.36 5.79
C VAL A 119 15.53 -1.90 4.86
N VAL A 120 15.30 -3.11 4.32
CA VAL A 120 16.29 -3.81 3.48
C VAL A 120 16.78 -2.92 2.32
N ALA A 121 15.87 -2.22 1.65
CA ALA A 121 16.22 -1.33 0.55
C ALA A 121 17.15 -0.17 0.98
N SER A 122 16.94 0.42 2.16
CA SER A 122 17.78 1.51 2.65
C SER A 122 19.16 1.03 3.08
N VAL A 123 19.25 -0.17 3.67
CA VAL A 123 20.52 -0.79 4.05
C VAL A 123 21.35 -1.13 2.82
N LEU A 124 20.75 -1.76 1.82
CA LEU A 124 21.42 -2.09 0.56
C LEU A 124 21.94 -0.83 -0.15
N TYR A 125 21.12 0.21 -0.22
CA TYR A 125 21.51 1.48 -0.84
C TYR A 125 22.71 2.10 -0.12
N ARG A 126 22.70 2.12 1.22
CA ARG A 126 23.81 2.64 2.02
C ARG A 126 25.09 1.83 1.83
N GLN A 127 24.99 0.51 1.77
CA GLN A 127 26.15 -0.35 1.54
C GLN A 127 26.74 -0.16 0.13
N MET A 128 25.89 -0.01 -0.88
CA MET A 128 26.34 0.27 -2.24
C MET A 128 27.11 1.60 -2.33
N LEU A 129 26.61 2.65 -1.68
CA LEU A 129 27.32 3.93 -1.62
C LEU A 129 28.63 3.84 -0.82
N GLY A 130 28.64 3.09 0.29
CA GLY A 130 29.83 2.86 1.09
C GLY A 130 30.93 2.10 0.33
N LEU A 131 30.56 1.08 -0.44
CA LEU A 131 31.49 0.34 -1.30
C LEU A 131 32.03 1.21 -2.45
N SER A 132 31.22 2.11 -2.99
CA SER A 132 31.66 3.05 -4.02
C SER A 132 32.71 4.03 -3.51
N LEU A 133 32.66 4.43 -2.25
CA LEU A 133 33.64 5.32 -1.64
C LEU A 133 34.98 4.64 -1.31
N ILE A 134 35.01 3.32 -1.17
CA ILE A 134 36.24 2.55 -0.90
C ILE A 134 37.05 2.32 -2.18
N HIS A 135 36.41 2.39 -3.34
CA HIS A 135 37.06 2.17 -4.65
C HIS A 135 37.56 3.43 -5.34
N ILE A 136 37.51 4.60 -4.70
CA ILE A 136 38.11 5.85 -5.12
C ILE A 136 39.29 6.17 -4.20
#